data_17407b219fc0d8af635b87d6040133dd
#
_entry.id   17407b219fc0d8af635b87d6040133dd
#
_cell.length_a   1.000
_cell.length_b   1.000
_cell.length_c   1.000
_cell.angle_alpha   90.00
_cell.angle_beta   90.00
_cell.angle_gamma   90.00
#
_symmetry.space_group_name_H-M   'P 1'
#
loop_
_entity.id
_entity.type
_entity.pdbx_description
1 polymer ?
#
loop_
_entity_poly.entity_id
_entity_poly.type
_entity_poly.pdbx_seq_one_letter_code
_entity_poly.pdbx_strand_id
1 'polypeptide(L)'
;AASDVYKRQAAAKRAEEARRRAEAERRAKEAAAKAAAEKKKAAEKAAARREAAAKKKAAAKHHDSASKAESTSRKSAKHSRPHRHHPKKAHKRSSGSTRKASSYFDYPVNGPITSPYGQRFHPVLHVWKLHDGTDFGASCGTPIRAPRDGVVAEKYFNRGYGNRLMLDHGKIGGHYVTTGYNHASSYTVGVGQHVSRGQVIGYVGTTGFSTGCHLHFMVWTDGNRENPMGRWF
;
A
#
# COMPACT_ATOMS: atom_id res chain seq x y z
N ALA A 1 -22.37 -50.06 -17.62
CA ALA A 1 -20.91 -50.33 -17.42
C ALA A 1 -20.03 -49.12 -17.72
N ALA A 2 -20.09 -48.48 -18.93
CA ALA A 2 -19.27 -47.31 -19.27
C ALA A 2 -19.62 -46.05 -18.45
N SER A 3 -20.89 -45.84 -18.17
CA SER A 3 -21.42 -44.71 -17.36
C SER A 3 -20.94 -44.75 -15.92
N ASP A 4 -20.76 -45.95 -15.34
CA ASP A 4 -20.34 -46.08 -13.93
C ASP A 4 -18.83 -45.82 -13.76
N VAL A 5 -18.04 -46.20 -14.74
CA VAL A 5 -16.60 -45.88 -14.77
C VAL A 5 -16.38 -44.36 -14.83
N TYR A 6 -17.12 -43.67 -15.69
CA TYR A 6 -17.04 -42.21 -15.80
C TYR A 6 -17.48 -41.49 -14.53
N LYS A 7 -18.56 -41.95 -13.87
CA LYS A 7 -19.03 -41.41 -12.60
C LYS A 7 -18.00 -41.60 -11.49
N ARG A 8 -17.36 -42.80 -11.41
CA ARG A 8 -16.28 -43.05 -10.42
C ARG A 8 -15.05 -42.19 -10.66
N GLN A 9 -14.65 -41.98 -11.91
CA GLN A 9 -13.53 -41.10 -12.24
C GLN A 9 -13.83 -39.64 -11.89
N ALA A 10 -15.05 -39.17 -12.17
CA ALA A 10 -15.47 -37.81 -11.81
C ALA A 10 -15.53 -37.60 -10.31
N ALA A 11 -16.00 -38.61 -9.55
CA ALA A 11 -16.02 -38.59 -8.09
C ALA A 11 -14.58 -38.58 -7.51
N ALA A 12 -13.68 -39.40 -8.05
CA ALA A 12 -12.28 -39.43 -7.64
C ALA A 12 -11.58 -38.09 -7.89
N LYS A 13 -11.78 -37.45 -9.05
CA LYS A 13 -11.25 -36.11 -9.34
C LYS A 13 -11.76 -35.05 -8.36
N ARG A 14 -13.07 -35.07 -8.05
CA ARG A 14 -13.65 -34.13 -7.06
C ARG A 14 -13.08 -34.35 -5.66
N ALA A 15 -12.89 -35.60 -5.26
CA ALA A 15 -12.29 -35.94 -3.98
C ALA A 15 -10.83 -35.49 -3.88
N GLU A 16 -10.05 -35.67 -4.94
CA GLU A 16 -8.66 -35.21 -4.99
C GLU A 16 -8.59 -33.66 -4.95
N GLU A 17 -9.44 -32.97 -5.69
CA GLU A 17 -9.50 -31.51 -5.66
C GLU A 17 -9.90 -30.98 -4.27
N ALA A 18 -10.87 -31.62 -3.62
CA ALA A 18 -11.26 -31.27 -2.25
C ALA A 18 -10.10 -31.48 -1.24
N ARG A 19 -9.33 -32.58 -1.37
CA ARG A 19 -8.14 -32.83 -0.57
C ARG A 19 -7.07 -31.76 -0.79
N ARG A 20 -6.79 -31.39 -2.03
CA ARG A 20 -5.82 -30.32 -2.37
C ARG A 20 -6.25 -28.96 -1.80
N ARG A 21 -7.55 -28.63 -1.86
CA ARG A 21 -8.09 -27.40 -1.26
C ARG A 21 -7.95 -27.39 0.26
N ALA A 22 -8.29 -28.49 0.94
CA ALA A 22 -8.15 -28.63 2.39
C ALA A 22 -6.68 -28.52 2.84
N GLU A 23 -5.75 -29.15 2.10
CA GLU A 23 -4.33 -29.05 2.39
C GLU A 23 -3.80 -27.62 2.20
N ALA A 24 -4.21 -26.95 1.12
CA ALA A 24 -3.84 -25.56 0.86
C ALA A 24 -4.37 -24.61 1.96
N GLU A 25 -5.60 -24.82 2.43
CA GLU A 25 -6.19 -24.05 3.53
C GLU A 25 -5.44 -24.30 4.86
N ARG A 26 -5.08 -25.55 5.15
CA ARG A 26 -4.28 -25.88 6.33
C ARG A 26 -2.92 -25.19 6.29
N ARG A 27 -2.21 -25.26 5.16
CA ARG A 27 -0.92 -24.58 4.97
C ARG A 27 -1.04 -23.06 5.09
N ALA A 28 -2.13 -22.49 4.58
CA ALA A 28 -2.40 -21.04 4.71
C ALA A 28 -2.63 -20.62 6.17
N LYS A 29 -3.41 -21.41 6.92
CA LYS A 29 -3.64 -21.19 8.36
C LYS A 29 -2.35 -21.31 9.17
N GLU A 30 -1.51 -22.30 8.88
CA GLU A 30 -0.22 -22.49 9.56
C GLU A 30 0.74 -21.32 9.25
N ALA A 31 0.81 -20.89 7.99
CA ALA A 31 1.61 -19.73 7.60
C ALA A 31 1.13 -18.43 8.26
N ALA A 32 -0.18 -18.24 8.37
CA ALA A 32 -0.77 -17.10 9.06
C ALA A 32 -0.46 -17.11 10.56
N ALA A 33 -0.53 -18.28 11.21
CA ALA A 33 -0.19 -18.44 12.62
C ALA A 33 1.31 -18.14 12.89
N LYS A 34 2.22 -18.64 12.03
CA LYS A 34 3.65 -18.33 12.12
C LYS A 34 3.92 -16.83 11.95
N ALA A 35 3.27 -16.18 10.96
CA ALA A 35 3.41 -14.74 10.75
C ALA A 35 2.87 -13.92 11.92
N ALA A 36 1.78 -14.35 12.56
CA ALA A 36 1.24 -13.71 13.75
C ALA A 36 2.20 -13.83 14.96
N ALA A 37 2.80 -15.01 15.15
CA ALA A 37 3.78 -15.25 16.21
C ALA A 37 5.05 -14.40 16.02
N GLU A 38 5.56 -14.27 14.78
CA GLU A 38 6.70 -13.41 14.47
C GLU A 38 6.38 -11.93 14.73
N LYS A 39 5.18 -11.46 14.33
CA LYS A 39 4.72 -10.09 14.62
C LYS A 39 4.67 -9.82 16.12
N LYS A 40 4.18 -10.78 16.92
CA LYS A 40 4.12 -10.65 18.38
C LYS A 40 5.53 -10.51 18.97
N LYS A 41 6.47 -11.39 18.57
CA LYS A 41 7.87 -11.32 19.01
C LYS A 41 8.55 -10.01 18.61
N ALA A 42 8.28 -9.52 17.39
CA ALA A 42 8.81 -8.24 16.92
C ALA A 42 8.25 -7.05 17.72
N ALA A 43 6.96 -7.08 18.06
CA ALA A 43 6.32 -6.06 18.89
C ALA A 43 6.87 -6.04 20.32
N GLU A 44 7.06 -7.20 20.95
CA GLU A 44 7.66 -7.33 22.27
C GLU A 44 9.10 -6.81 22.29
N LYS A 45 9.92 -7.14 21.27
CA LYS A 45 11.27 -6.63 21.12
C LYS A 45 11.31 -5.11 20.90
N ALA A 46 10.36 -4.57 20.17
CA ALA A 46 10.24 -3.12 19.96
C ALA A 46 9.82 -2.39 21.26
N ALA A 47 8.90 -2.98 22.02
CA ALA A 47 8.50 -2.45 23.33
C ALA A 47 9.66 -2.42 24.32
N ALA A 48 10.42 -3.51 24.42
CA ALA A 48 11.61 -3.58 25.28
C ALA A 48 12.68 -2.55 24.88
N ARG A 49 12.90 -2.32 23.58
CA ARG A 49 13.81 -1.27 23.11
C ARG A 49 13.34 0.14 23.46
N ARG A 50 12.02 0.41 23.38
CA ARG A 50 11.44 1.70 23.79
C ARG A 50 11.61 1.94 25.29
N GLU A 51 11.39 0.93 26.12
CA GLU A 51 11.57 1.00 27.56
C GLU A 51 13.03 1.24 27.95
N ALA A 52 13.96 0.52 27.32
CA ALA A 52 15.40 0.74 27.53
C ALA A 52 15.86 2.15 27.11
N ALA A 53 15.31 2.67 25.99
CA ALA A 53 15.59 4.04 25.55
C ALA A 53 15.00 5.09 26.50
N ALA A 54 13.82 4.84 27.06
CA ALA A 54 13.20 5.72 28.07
C ALA A 54 14.02 5.76 29.36
N LYS A 55 14.51 4.61 29.85
CA LYS A 55 15.39 4.51 31.03
C LYS A 55 16.70 5.25 30.80
N LYS A 56 17.32 5.16 29.61
CA LYS A 56 18.52 5.93 29.27
C LYS A 56 18.28 7.44 29.25
N LYS A 57 17.13 7.91 28.73
CA LYS A 57 16.75 9.33 28.72
C LYS A 57 16.47 9.86 30.15
N ALA A 58 15.89 9.04 31.02
CA ALA A 58 15.66 9.41 32.42
C ALA A 58 16.99 9.56 33.20
N ALA A 59 17.92 8.61 32.99
CA ALA A 59 19.25 8.67 33.60
C ALA A 59 20.06 9.88 33.12
N ALA A 60 19.96 10.28 31.86
CA ALA A 60 20.64 11.44 31.32
C ALA A 60 20.10 12.77 31.90
N LYS A 61 18.81 12.85 32.23
CA LYS A 61 18.21 14.04 32.87
C LYS A 61 18.65 14.23 34.31
N HIS A 62 18.99 13.17 35.04
CA HIS A 62 19.53 13.28 36.41
C HIS A 62 20.98 13.71 36.45
N HIS A 63 21.75 13.56 35.40
CA HIS A 63 23.14 14.02 35.35
C HIS A 63 23.28 15.51 35.02
N ASP A 64 22.28 16.12 34.37
CA ASP A 64 22.31 17.53 33.95
C ASP A 64 21.78 18.51 35.02
N SER A 65 21.15 17.98 36.09
CA SER A 65 20.65 18.80 37.23
C SER A 65 21.71 19.08 38.31
N ALA A 66 22.86 18.43 38.25
CA ALA A 66 23.93 18.58 39.28
C ALA A 66 24.98 19.61 38.89
N SER A 67 24.97 20.19 37.68
CA SER A 67 26.02 21.11 37.23
C SER A 67 25.57 22.56 36.98
N LYS A 68 24.38 22.95 37.44
CA LYS A 68 23.85 24.31 37.23
C LYS A 68 23.50 25.02 38.54
N ALA A 69 24.47 25.09 39.43
CA ALA A 69 24.45 25.99 40.58
C ALA A 69 25.81 26.68 40.67
N GLU A 70 26.13 27.55 39.75
CA GLU A 70 27.05 28.65 39.93
C GLU A 70 27.21 29.43 38.62
N SER A 71 26.55 30.53 38.51
CA SER A 71 27.03 31.86 38.10
C SER A 71 25.85 32.78 37.76
N THR A 72 25.53 33.58 38.75
CA THR A 72 24.74 34.79 38.60
C THR A 72 25.57 35.90 38.00
N SER A 73 24.90 36.76 37.25
CA SER A 73 25.21 38.18 36.97
C SER A 73 25.80 38.51 35.60
N ARG A 74 25.01 39.10 34.74
CA ARG A 74 25.11 40.47 34.26
C ARG A 74 24.37 40.75 32.93
N LYS A 75 23.43 41.74 33.05
CA LYS A 75 23.09 42.82 32.11
C LYS A 75 22.41 42.53 30.75
N SER A 76 21.15 42.91 30.76
CA SER A 76 20.40 43.82 29.83
C SER A 76 21.03 44.19 28.48
N ALA A 77 20.32 43.91 27.38
CA ALA A 77 20.10 44.90 26.30
C ALA A 77 18.90 44.49 25.44
N LYS A 78 17.97 45.44 25.29
CA LYS A 78 16.80 45.47 24.41
C LYS A 78 17.22 45.30 22.94
N HIS A 79 16.47 44.52 22.16
CA HIS A 79 16.15 44.90 20.77
C HIS A 79 14.86 44.21 20.36
N SER A 80 13.81 44.99 20.30
CA SER A 80 12.55 44.72 19.66
C SER A 80 12.70 44.77 18.13
N ARG A 81 12.23 43.75 17.42
CA ARG A 81 11.98 43.85 16.00
C ARG A 81 10.65 43.16 15.65
N PRO A 82 9.85 43.74 14.74
CA PRO A 82 8.43 43.47 14.59
C PRO A 82 8.16 42.25 13.70
N HIS A 83 7.11 41.55 14.07
CA HIS A 83 6.50 40.46 13.29
C HIS A 83 5.99 40.97 11.93
N ARG A 84 6.56 40.49 10.82
CA ARG A 84 5.97 40.63 9.49
C ARG A 84 4.96 39.49 9.29
N HIS A 85 3.70 39.86 9.25
CA HIS A 85 2.64 39.02 8.73
C HIS A 85 2.84 38.78 7.23
N HIS A 86 3.02 37.53 6.82
CA HIS A 86 2.86 37.16 5.44
C HIS A 86 1.38 36.82 5.15
N PRO A 87 0.76 37.40 4.13
CA PRO A 87 -0.60 37.08 3.76
C PRO A 87 -0.68 35.69 3.15
N LYS A 88 -1.64 34.89 3.62
CA LYS A 88 -2.02 33.62 3.02
C LYS A 88 -2.50 33.86 1.59
N LYS A 89 -1.72 33.48 0.59
CA LYS A 89 -2.19 33.40 -0.80
C LYS A 89 -3.23 32.28 -0.88
N ALA A 90 -4.46 32.67 -1.08
CA ALA A 90 -5.53 31.81 -1.52
C ALA A 90 -5.16 31.23 -2.88
N HIS A 91 -4.98 29.91 -2.95
CA HIS A 91 -4.85 29.25 -4.23
C HIS A 91 -6.20 29.29 -4.94
N LYS A 92 -6.28 30.13 -5.94
CA LYS A 92 -7.33 30.19 -6.94
C LYS A 92 -7.56 28.77 -7.49
N ARG A 93 -8.74 28.24 -7.30
CA ARG A 93 -9.22 27.03 -7.99
C ARG A 93 -9.17 27.34 -9.49
N SER A 94 -8.27 26.68 -10.19
CA SER A 94 -8.30 26.64 -11.65
C SER A 94 -9.50 25.75 -12.05
N SER A 95 -10.61 26.39 -12.35
CA SER A 95 -11.73 25.79 -13.05
C SER A 95 -11.37 25.71 -14.53
N GLY A 96 -11.52 24.55 -15.13
CA GLY A 96 -11.59 24.44 -16.57
C GLY A 96 -10.70 23.38 -17.19
N SER A 97 -11.12 22.14 -17.09
CA SER A 97 -10.95 21.17 -18.17
C SER A 97 -12.22 20.36 -18.24
N THR A 98 -13.02 20.60 -19.26
CA THR A 98 -14.17 19.77 -19.64
C THR A 98 -13.64 18.40 -20.05
N ARG A 99 -13.45 17.52 -19.07
CA ARG A 99 -13.15 16.11 -19.31
C ARG A 99 -14.43 15.43 -19.73
N LYS A 100 -14.43 14.80 -20.89
CA LYS A 100 -15.44 13.83 -21.30
C LYS A 100 -15.66 12.84 -20.15
N ALA A 101 -16.86 12.84 -19.59
CA ALA A 101 -17.26 11.90 -18.56
C ALA A 101 -17.46 10.52 -19.20
N SER A 102 -16.43 9.69 -19.28
CA SER A 102 -16.58 8.30 -19.75
C SER A 102 -15.64 7.31 -19.05
N SER A 103 -14.66 7.74 -18.24
CA SER A 103 -13.83 6.81 -17.49
C SER A 103 -14.18 6.83 -16.00
N TYR A 104 -14.31 5.65 -15.41
CA TYR A 104 -14.52 5.52 -13.97
C TYR A 104 -13.31 6.00 -13.18
N PHE A 105 -12.11 5.82 -13.74
CA PHE A 105 -10.82 6.11 -13.11
C PHE A 105 -9.97 7.09 -13.94
N ASP A 106 -9.21 7.93 -13.24
CA ASP A 106 -8.05 8.62 -13.80
C ASP A 106 -6.83 7.69 -13.71
N TYR A 107 -5.85 7.87 -14.60
CA TYR A 107 -4.59 7.14 -14.52
C TYR A 107 -3.86 7.43 -13.20
N PRO A 108 -3.46 6.38 -12.44
CA PRO A 108 -2.81 6.57 -11.14
C PRO A 108 -1.39 7.13 -11.24
N VAL A 109 -0.73 6.94 -12.37
CA VAL A 109 0.56 7.55 -12.73
C VAL A 109 0.57 7.92 -14.21
N ASN A 110 1.37 8.90 -14.57
CA ASN A 110 1.61 9.25 -15.98
C ASN A 110 2.80 8.42 -16.49
N GLY A 111 2.52 7.38 -17.25
CA GLY A 111 3.53 6.49 -17.80
C GLY A 111 2.93 5.43 -18.73
N PRO A 112 3.77 4.79 -19.59
CA PRO A 112 3.32 3.74 -20.47
C PRO A 112 2.95 2.47 -19.71
N ILE A 113 2.06 1.65 -20.28
CA ILE A 113 1.85 0.28 -19.81
C ILE A 113 3.06 -0.55 -20.24
N THR A 114 3.81 -1.05 -19.26
CA THR A 114 5.00 -1.88 -19.49
C THR A 114 4.72 -3.37 -19.42
N SER A 115 3.64 -3.76 -18.71
CA SER A 115 3.17 -5.14 -18.70
C SER A 115 1.64 -5.18 -18.44
N PRO A 116 0.86 -5.75 -19.36
CA PRO A 116 -0.60 -5.83 -19.19
C PRO A 116 -0.99 -6.94 -18.22
N TYR A 117 -2.25 -6.88 -17.77
CA TYR A 117 -2.92 -7.98 -17.09
C TYR A 117 -3.00 -9.22 -18.00
N GLY A 118 -2.78 -10.41 -17.43
CA GLY A 118 -2.92 -11.66 -18.16
C GLY A 118 -1.82 -12.68 -17.86
N GLN A 119 -1.89 -13.82 -18.53
CA GLN A 119 -0.89 -14.88 -18.39
C GLN A 119 0.43 -14.44 -18.99
N ARG A 120 1.51 -14.49 -18.19
CA ARG A 120 2.86 -14.19 -18.65
C ARG A 120 3.93 -15.02 -17.94
N PHE A 121 5.08 -15.11 -18.54
CA PHE A 121 6.27 -15.63 -17.87
C PHE A 121 6.78 -14.61 -16.85
N HIS A 122 6.82 -15.00 -15.57
CA HIS A 122 7.18 -14.09 -14.49
C HIS A 122 8.69 -13.84 -14.47
N PRO A 123 9.15 -12.57 -14.59
CA PRO A 123 10.57 -12.27 -14.82
C PRO A 123 11.47 -12.59 -13.62
N VAL A 124 10.94 -12.63 -12.39
CA VAL A 124 11.69 -12.93 -11.17
C VAL A 124 11.57 -14.40 -10.77
N LEU A 125 10.38 -14.99 -10.91
CA LEU A 125 10.12 -16.37 -10.50
C LEU A 125 10.37 -17.40 -11.60
N HIS A 126 10.53 -16.96 -12.85
CA HIS A 126 10.75 -17.77 -14.04
C HIS A 126 9.72 -18.90 -14.23
N VAL A 127 8.45 -18.58 -13.98
CA VAL A 127 7.30 -19.48 -14.17
C VAL A 127 6.16 -18.75 -14.88
N TRP A 128 5.34 -19.51 -15.60
CA TRP A 128 4.09 -18.99 -16.16
C TRP A 128 3.09 -18.76 -15.04
N LYS A 129 2.57 -17.54 -14.92
CA LYS A 129 1.50 -17.21 -13.98
C LYS A 129 0.70 -16.00 -14.45
N LEU A 130 -0.48 -15.87 -13.87
CA LEU A 130 -1.31 -14.69 -14.08
C LEU A 130 -0.60 -13.46 -13.51
N HIS A 131 -0.41 -12.44 -14.35
CA HIS A 131 -0.14 -11.08 -13.96
C HIS A 131 -1.46 -10.43 -13.56
N ASP A 132 -1.70 -10.27 -12.30
CA ASP A 132 -3.00 -9.94 -11.70
C ASP A 132 -3.26 -8.43 -11.58
N GLY A 133 -2.53 -7.62 -12.33
CA GLY A 133 -2.66 -6.18 -12.46
C GLY A 133 -2.09 -5.69 -13.78
N THR A 134 -1.96 -4.38 -13.90
CA THR A 134 -1.29 -3.71 -15.02
C THR A 134 -0.11 -2.92 -14.47
N ASP A 135 1.07 -3.08 -15.08
CA ASP A 135 2.26 -2.35 -14.71
C ASP A 135 2.35 -1.06 -15.52
N PHE A 136 2.41 0.07 -14.82
CA PHE A 136 2.71 1.39 -15.39
C PHE A 136 4.16 1.74 -15.14
N GLY A 137 4.96 1.87 -16.19
CA GLY A 137 6.35 2.31 -16.12
C GLY A 137 6.45 3.78 -15.74
N ALA A 138 7.19 4.07 -14.66
CA ALA A 138 7.46 5.43 -14.23
C ALA A 138 8.73 5.44 -13.37
N SER A 139 9.45 6.57 -13.35
CA SER A 139 10.64 6.72 -12.51
C SER A 139 10.32 6.54 -11.04
N CYS A 140 11.25 5.97 -10.26
CA CYS A 140 11.12 5.95 -8.81
C CYS A 140 10.93 7.37 -8.28
N GLY A 141 10.03 7.53 -7.31
CA GLY A 141 9.66 8.84 -6.76
C GLY A 141 8.54 9.56 -7.53
N THR A 142 8.09 9.05 -8.69
CA THR A 142 6.91 9.60 -9.39
C THR A 142 5.69 9.52 -8.47
N PRO A 143 4.89 10.60 -8.34
CA PRO A 143 3.69 10.58 -7.51
C PRO A 143 2.65 9.57 -8.01
N ILE A 144 2.16 8.72 -7.11
CA ILE A 144 1.00 7.86 -7.32
C ILE A 144 -0.23 8.61 -6.84
N ARG A 145 -1.27 8.69 -7.69
CA ARG A 145 -2.51 9.39 -7.37
C ARG A 145 -3.68 8.43 -7.26
N ALA A 146 -4.63 8.76 -6.39
CA ALA A 146 -5.89 8.06 -6.30
C ALA A 146 -6.69 8.27 -7.61
N PRO A 147 -7.11 7.22 -8.31
CA PRO A 147 -7.83 7.34 -9.59
C PRO A 147 -9.27 7.82 -9.40
N ARG A 148 -9.77 7.74 -8.18
CA ARG A 148 -11.10 8.16 -7.74
C ARG A 148 -11.10 8.38 -6.23
N ASP A 149 -12.13 9.06 -5.70
CA ASP A 149 -12.38 9.15 -4.26
C ASP A 149 -12.48 7.76 -3.63
N GLY A 150 -12.03 7.63 -2.38
CA GLY A 150 -12.06 6.37 -1.66
C GLY A 150 -11.53 6.47 -0.25
N VAL A 151 -11.46 5.33 0.42
CA VAL A 151 -10.91 5.18 1.77
C VAL A 151 -9.76 4.19 1.74
N VAL A 152 -8.68 4.48 2.43
CA VAL A 152 -7.57 3.53 2.58
C VAL A 152 -8.03 2.35 3.41
N ALA A 153 -8.27 1.21 2.76
CA ALA A 153 -8.69 -0.03 3.40
C ALA A 153 -7.52 -0.75 4.09
N GLU A 154 -6.36 -0.81 3.39
CA GLU A 154 -5.19 -1.53 3.89
C GLU A 154 -3.88 -0.84 3.46
N LYS A 155 -2.87 -0.94 4.31
CA LYS A 155 -1.49 -0.54 4.02
C LYS A 155 -0.51 -1.47 4.73
N TYR A 156 0.29 -2.24 3.98
CA TYR A 156 1.22 -3.20 4.53
C TYR A 156 2.34 -3.54 3.56
N PHE A 157 3.37 -4.24 4.06
CA PHE A 157 4.43 -4.81 3.23
C PHE A 157 4.14 -6.28 2.94
N ASN A 158 4.32 -6.70 1.69
CA ASN A 158 4.25 -8.08 1.23
C ASN A 158 5.49 -8.40 0.40
N ARG A 159 6.09 -9.57 0.60
CA ARG A 159 7.34 -9.94 -0.11
C ARG A 159 7.18 -9.91 -1.64
N GLY A 160 6.01 -10.30 -2.16
CA GLY A 160 5.73 -10.29 -3.60
C GLY A 160 5.43 -8.88 -4.11
N TYR A 161 4.49 -8.20 -3.49
CA TYR A 161 3.97 -6.89 -3.92
C TYR A 161 4.74 -5.70 -3.34
N GLY A 162 5.71 -5.92 -2.44
CA GLY A 162 6.43 -4.85 -1.77
C GLY A 162 5.54 -4.04 -0.83
N ASN A 163 5.76 -2.73 -0.76
CA ASN A 163 4.83 -1.82 -0.10
C ASN A 163 3.53 -1.80 -0.88
N ARG A 164 2.44 -2.10 -0.19
CA ARG A 164 1.11 -2.24 -0.77
C ARG A 164 0.11 -1.33 -0.06
N LEU A 165 -0.75 -0.69 -0.85
CA LEU A 165 -1.90 0.08 -0.41
C LEU A 165 -3.14 -0.42 -1.13
N MET A 166 -4.29 -0.46 -0.43
CA MET A 166 -5.59 -0.77 -1.00
C MET A 166 -6.54 0.40 -0.74
N LEU A 167 -7.25 0.87 -1.77
CA LEU A 167 -8.32 1.85 -1.65
C LEU A 167 -9.67 1.18 -1.91
N ASP A 168 -10.60 1.36 -1.00
CA ASP A 168 -12.01 1.05 -1.18
C ASP A 168 -12.72 2.27 -1.77
N HIS A 169 -13.33 2.12 -2.93
CA HIS A 169 -14.07 3.17 -3.64
C HIS A 169 -15.59 3.07 -3.43
N GLY A 170 -16.04 2.11 -2.59
CA GLY A 170 -17.45 1.81 -2.42
C GLY A 170 -18.09 1.25 -3.69
N LYS A 171 -19.35 1.59 -3.93
CA LYS A 171 -20.08 1.11 -5.11
C LYS A 171 -19.88 2.03 -6.31
N ILE A 172 -19.42 1.45 -7.43
CA ILE A 172 -19.30 2.11 -8.73
C ILE A 172 -20.10 1.28 -9.73
N GLY A 173 -21.12 1.87 -10.35
CA GLY A 173 -21.97 1.14 -11.31
C GLY A 173 -22.69 -0.08 -10.70
N GLY A 174 -22.99 -0.03 -9.39
CA GLY A 174 -23.65 -1.13 -8.66
C GLY A 174 -22.71 -2.17 -8.04
N HIS A 175 -21.42 -2.14 -8.33
CA HIS A 175 -20.41 -3.10 -7.87
C HIS A 175 -19.50 -2.50 -6.80
N TYR A 176 -19.09 -3.26 -5.80
CA TYR A 176 -18.05 -2.86 -4.87
C TYR A 176 -16.68 -2.91 -5.55
N VAL A 177 -15.96 -1.80 -5.51
CA VAL A 177 -14.70 -1.65 -6.24
C VAL A 177 -13.56 -1.27 -5.31
N THR A 178 -12.48 -2.03 -5.40
CA THR A 178 -11.23 -1.80 -4.67
C THR A 178 -10.08 -1.71 -5.65
N THR A 179 -9.14 -0.79 -5.41
CA THR A 179 -7.88 -0.72 -6.17
C THR A 179 -6.69 -1.01 -5.28
N GLY A 180 -5.64 -1.58 -5.88
CA GLY A 180 -4.40 -1.92 -5.20
C GLY A 180 -3.20 -1.28 -5.89
N TYR A 181 -2.30 -0.77 -5.08
CA TYR A 181 -1.05 -0.11 -5.51
C TYR A 181 0.10 -0.88 -4.89
N ASN A 182 1.09 -1.24 -5.70
CA ASN A 182 2.17 -2.12 -5.27
C ASN A 182 3.53 -1.57 -5.68
N HIS A 183 4.60 -2.12 -5.11
CA HIS A 183 6.00 -1.77 -5.36
C HIS A 183 6.38 -0.33 -5.00
N ALA A 184 5.50 0.43 -4.32
CA ALA A 184 5.77 1.82 -3.94
C ALA A 184 7.00 1.95 -3.04
N SER A 185 7.72 3.07 -3.15
CA SER A 185 8.77 3.43 -2.20
C SER A 185 8.17 3.80 -0.84
N SER A 186 7.05 4.53 -0.85
CA SER A 186 6.31 4.93 0.35
C SER A 186 4.89 5.35 0.03
N TYR A 187 4.03 5.39 1.07
CA TYR A 187 2.68 5.96 1.01
C TYR A 187 2.55 7.11 2.00
N THR A 188 1.89 8.18 1.57
CA THR A 188 1.65 9.41 2.35
C THR A 188 0.36 9.38 3.16
N VAL A 189 -0.46 8.34 2.98
CA VAL A 189 -1.77 8.19 3.60
C VAL A 189 -1.81 7.00 4.56
N GLY A 190 -2.73 7.03 5.53
CA GLY A 190 -2.94 6.01 6.56
C GLY A 190 -4.23 5.22 6.36
N VAL A 191 -4.32 4.01 6.95
CA VAL A 191 -5.55 3.20 6.96
C VAL A 191 -6.70 3.98 7.60
N GLY A 192 -7.89 3.92 6.99
CA GLY A 192 -9.09 4.68 7.39
C GLY A 192 -9.14 6.10 6.83
N GLN A 193 -8.07 6.60 6.22
CA GLN A 193 -8.04 7.96 5.66
C GLN A 193 -8.86 8.03 4.36
N HIS A 194 -9.70 9.05 4.25
CA HIS A 194 -10.36 9.42 3.01
C HIS A 194 -9.38 10.10 2.06
N VAL A 195 -9.44 9.76 0.80
CA VAL A 195 -8.65 10.35 -0.28
C VAL A 195 -9.57 10.82 -1.39
N SER A 196 -9.22 11.94 -2.00
CA SER A 196 -9.94 12.48 -3.15
C SER A 196 -9.29 12.05 -4.47
N ARG A 197 -10.08 11.96 -5.54
CA ARG A 197 -9.60 11.75 -6.91
C ARG A 197 -8.45 12.69 -7.25
N GLY A 198 -7.35 12.16 -7.76
CA GLY A 198 -6.14 12.90 -8.09
C GLY A 198 -5.21 13.22 -6.91
N GLN A 199 -5.63 12.94 -5.66
CA GLN A 199 -4.76 13.14 -4.49
C GLN A 199 -3.52 12.24 -4.57
N VAL A 200 -2.35 12.77 -4.21
CA VAL A 200 -1.12 11.96 -4.08
C VAL A 200 -1.25 11.08 -2.86
N ILE A 201 -1.14 9.76 -3.07
CA ILE A 201 -1.25 8.73 -2.04
C ILE A 201 0.08 8.04 -1.74
N GLY A 202 1.10 8.23 -2.58
CA GLY A 202 2.42 7.63 -2.44
C GLY A 202 3.33 7.92 -3.61
N TYR A 203 4.42 7.19 -3.69
CA TYR A 203 5.44 7.37 -4.72
C TYR A 203 5.89 6.04 -5.29
N VAL A 204 6.08 5.99 -6.61
CA VAL A 204 6.59 4.83 -7.33
C VAL A 204 7.92 4.37 -6.76
N GLY A 205 8.11 3.08 -6.68
CA GLY A 205 9.32 2.43 -6.21
C GLY A 205 9.60 1.14 -6.95
N THR A 206 10.39 0.27 -6.30
CA THR A 206 10.77 -1.05 -6.80
C THR A 206 10.86 -2.05 -5.64
N THR A 207 9.98 -1.92 -4.63
CA THR A 207 9.97 -2.80 -3.46
C THR A 207 9.30 -4.15 -3.76
N GLY A 208 9.71 -5.22 -3.06
CA GLY A 208 9.19 -6.57 -3.29
C GLY A 208 9.79 -7.25 -4.52
N PHE A 209 9.01 -8.11 -5.22
CA PHE A 209 9.45 -8.79 -6.46
C PHE A 209 9.27 -7.86 -7.66
N SER A 210 10.24 -7.02 -7.88
CA SER A 210 10.27 -6.03 -8.94
C SER A 210 11.63 -6.05 -9.66
N THR A 211 11.62 -5.78 -10.96
CA THR A 211 12.83 -5.69 -11.78
C THR A 211 13.25 -4.25 -12.06
N GLY A 212 12.46 -3.27 -11.64
CA GLY A 212 12.71 -1.84 -11.84
C GLY A 212 11.53 -0.98 -11.37
N CYS A 213 11.70 0.34 -11.44
CA CYS A 213 10.69 1.29 -10.98
C CYS A 213 9.41 1.22 -11.83
N HIS A 214 8.29 0.88 -11.21
CA HIS A 214 6.95 0.86 -11.83
C HIS A 214 5.86 0.88 -10.76
N LEU A 215 4.63 1.17 -11.16
CA LEU A 215 3.44 0.91 -10.37
C LEU A 215 2.76 -0.34 -10.90
N HIS A 216 2.66 -1.40 -10.09
CA HIS A 216 1.76 -2.51 -10.35
C HIS A 216 0.39 -2.17 -9.78
N PHE A 217 -0.57 -1.88 -10.68
CA PHE A 217 -1.92 -1.45 -10.35
C PHE A 217 -2.94 -2.58 -10.54
N MET A 218 -3.82 -2.77 -9.57
CA MET A 218 -4.81 -3.84 -9.55
C MET A 218 -6.21 -3.28 -9.31
N VAL A 219 -7.22 -3.99 -9.83
CA VAL A 219 -8.64 -3.70 -9.58
C VAL A 219 -9.37 -4.96 -9.16
N TRP A 220 -10.25 -4.83 -8.19
CA TRP A 220 -11.21 -5.85 -7.79
C TRP A 220 -12.62 -5.30 -7.92
N THR A 221 -13.50 -6.15 -8.41
CA THR A 221 -14.94 -5.93 -8.48
C THR A 221 -15.63 -7.06 -7.74
N ASP A 222 -16.41 -6.72 -6.72
CA ASP A 222 -17.09 -7.69 -5.85
C ASP A 222 -16.13 -8.81 -5.35
N GLY A 223 -14.88 -8.41 -5.02
CA GLY A 223 -13.83 -9.29 -4.55
C GLY A 223 -13.07 -10.08 -5.64
N ASN A 224 -13.47 -10.00 -6.90
CA ASN A 224 -12.82 -10.67 -8.02
C ASN A 224 -11.83 -9.74 -8.71
N ARG A 225 -10.63 -10.26 -9.05
CA ARG A 225 -9.63 -9.51 -9.80
C ARG A 225 -10.06 -9.32 -11.23
N GLU A 226 -9.88 -8.11 -11.74
CA GLU A 226 -10.20 -7.77 -13.13
C GLU A 226 -8.99 -7.15 -13.84
N ASN A 227 -9.03 -7.16 -15.17
CA ASN A 227 -8.10 -6.38 -15.99
C ASN A 227 -8.35 -4.88 -15.76
N PRO A 228 -7.39 -4.13 -15.19
CA PRO A 228 -7.56 -2.71 -14.95
C PRO A 228 -7.87 -1.91 -16.20
N MET A 229 -7.30 -2.33 -17.36
CA MET A 229 -7.45 -1.64 -18.66
C MET A 229 -8.73 -2.03 -19.41
N GLY A 230 -9.65 -2.73 -18.76
CA GLY A 230 -10.94 -3.07 -19.33
C GLY A 230 -11.90 -1.89 -19.32
N ARG A 231 -12.83 -1.91 -18.37
CA ARG A 231 -13.88 -0.88 -18.26
C ARG A 231 -13.54 0.34 -17.41
N TRP A 232 -12.37 0.37 -16.76
CA TRP A 232 -12.07 1.36 -15.71
C TRP A 232 -11.45 2.64 -16.24
N PHE A 233 -10.71 2.58 -17.37
CA PHE A 233 -10.02 3.71 -18.01
C PHE A 233 -10.61 4.08 -19.37
#